data_b539344e4fe91617d7cf72267d49f33f
#
_entry.id   b539344e4fe91617d7cf72267d49f33f
#
_cell.length_a   1.000
_cell.length_b   1.000
_cell.length_c   1.000
_cell.angle_alpha   90.00
_cell.angle_beta   90.00
_cell.angle_gamma   90.00
#
_symmetry.space_group_name_H-M   'P 1'
#
loop_
_entity.id
_entity.type
_entity.pdbx_description
1 polymer ?
#
loop_
_entity_poly.entity_id
_entity_poly.type
_entity_poly.pdbx_seq_one_letter_code
_entity_poly.pdbx_strand_id
1 'polypeptide(L)'
;EIEANFVPELERLAERNGLTKEDCMAYLTRMYDGYHFNYVRKEGMYNPFSILNVLRSGMFENYWFASGTPTFLAEMLKKTHYDLRELDGLEVTAASLTDDRADVNNPVPMIYQSGYLTIKGYDTELRLYKLGYPNDEVKYGFLNFITPFYTSLDESKAPFYIGQFVKELRAGDVEAFLTRLRAFFADFPYELNDKTERHYQVVFYLVFKLLGQFINAEVQSALG
;
A
#
# COMPACT_ATOMS: atom_id res chain seq x y z
N GLU A 1 -9.98 -17.09 -14.88
CA GLU A 1 -8.82 -17.84 -15.48
C GLU A 1 -8.07 -18.65 -14.43
N ILE A 2 -7.76 -18.10 -13.23
CA ILE A 2 -7.05 -18.84 -12.16
C ILE A 2 -7.82 -20.09 -11.77
N GLU A 3 -9.11 -19.97 -11.47
CA GLU A 3 -9.98 -21.10 -11.08
C GLU A 3 -10.13 -22.17 -12.16
N ALA A 4 -9.89 -21.84 -13.43
CA ALA A 4 -10.00 -22.78 -14.52
C ALA A 4 -8.69 -23.51 -14.83
N ASN A 5 -7.54 -22.86 -14.58
CA ASN A 5 -6.25 -23.36 -15.04
C ASN A 5 -5.30 -23.81 -13.90
N PHE A 6 -5.57 -23.40 -12.65
CA PHE A 6 -4.71 -23.66 -11.50
C PHE A 6 -5.45 -24.32 -10.33
N VAL A 7 -6.39 -25.22 -10.62
CA VAL A 7 -7.22 -25.87 -9.58
C VAL A 7 -6.37 -26.57 -8.51
N PRO A 8 -5.40 -27.43 -8.86
CA PRO A 8 -4.61 -28.14 -7.84
C PRO A 8 -3.74 -27.20 -6.98
N GLU A 9 -3.21 -26.12 -7.60
CA GLU A 9 -2.40 -25.13 -6.90
C GLU A 9 -3.26 -24.30 -5.94
N LEU A 10 -4.48 -23.96 -6.36
CA LEU A 10 -5.43 -23.20 -5.54
C LEU A 10 -5.91 -24.01 -4.34
N GLU A 11 -6.21 -25.31 -4.53
CA GLU A 11 -6.61 -26.21 -3.44
C GLU A 11 -5.48 -26.34 -2.42
N ARG A 12 -4.26 -26.57 -2.88
CA ARG A 12 -3.07 -26.65 -2.02
C ARG A 12 -2.80 -25.33 -1.28
N LEU A 13 -2.98 -24.18 -1.95
CA LEU A 13 -2.83 -22.86 -1.32
C LEU A 13 -3.87 -22.65 -0.23
N ALA A 14 -5.14 -22.98 -0.50
CA ALA A 14 -6.23 -22.88 0.47
C ALA A 14 -5.99 -23.77 1.69
N GLU A 15 -5.69 -25.07 1.47
CA GLU A 15 -5.39 -26.04 2.53
C GLU A 15 -4.24 -25.57 3.44
N ARG A 16 -3.12 -25.16 2.81
CA ARG A 16 -1.92 -24.72 3.53
C ARG A 16 -2.17 -23.49 4.43
N ASN A 17 -3.08 -22.62 4.01
CA ASN A 17 -3.42 -21.40 4.77
C ASN A 17 -4.68 -21.52 5.61
N GLY A 18 -5.30 -22.72 5.69
CA GLY A 18 -6.50 -22.97 6.49
C GLY A 18 -7.72 -22.18 5.99
N LEU A 19 -7.80 -21.91 4.69
CA LEU A 19 -8.85 -21.13 4.04
C LEU A 19 -9.80 -22.04 3.27
N THR A 20 -11.05 -21.60 3.11
CA THR A 20 -11.92 -22.15 2.07
C THR A 20 -11.42 -21.75 0.68
N LYS A 21 -11.87 -22.40 -0.37
CA LYS A 21 -11.50 -22.02 -1.75
C LYS A 21 -11.99 -20.62 -2.07
N GLU A 22 -13.19 -20.26 -1.64
CA GLU A 22 -13.80 -18.94 -1.81
C GLU A 22 -13.00 -17.87 -1.09
N ASP A 23 -12.63 -18.10 0.17
CA ASP A 23 -11.81 -17.15 0.95
C ASP A 23 -10.41 -17.00 0.35
N CYS A 24 -9.83 -18.10 -0.13
CA CYS A 24 -8.53 -18.09 -0.81
C CYS A 24 -8.57 -17.23 -2.08
N MET A 25 -9.62 -17.38 -2.91
CA MET A 25 -9.82 -16.55 -4.10
C MET A 25 -10.05 -15.08 -3.75
N ALA A 26 -10.86 -14.79 -2.74
CA ALA A 26 -11.08 -13.43 -2.26
C ALA A 26 -9.76 -12.79 -1.78
N TYR A 27 -8.93 -13.57 -1.09
CA TYR A 27 -7.63 -13.11 -0.63
C TYR A 27 -6.64 -12.88 -1.78
N LEU A 28 -6.59 -13.79 -2.76
CA LEU A 28 -5.80 -13.61 -4.00
C LEU A 28 -6.20 -12.35 -4.76
N THR A 29 -7.51 -12.12 -4.90
CA THR A 29 -8.04 -10.92 -5.57
C THR A 29 -7.61 -9.65 -4.84
N ARG A 30 -7.79 -9.59 -3.53
CA ARG A 30 -7.41 -8.44 -2.73
C ARG A 30 -5.91 -8.15 -2.76
N MET A 31 -5.09 -9.20 -2.74
CA MET A 31 -3.64 -9.08 -2.70
C MET A 31 -3.01 -8.75 -4.04
N TYR A 32 -3.51 -9.33 -5.15
CA TYR A 32 -2.75 -9.35 -6.41
C TYR A 32 -3.52 -8.89 -7.65
N ASP A 33 -4.85 -8.65 -7.55
CA ASP A 33 -5.66 -8.12 -8.64
C ASP A 33 -5.72 -6.59 -8.61
N GLY A 34 -6.36 -5.99 -9.61
CA GLY A 34 -6.76 -4.58 -9.58
C GLY A 34 -5.92 -3.64 -10.42
N TYR A 35 -5.04 -4.14 -11.28
CA TYR A 35 -4.42 -3.30 -12.30
C TYR A 35 -5.42 -2.96 -13.41
N HIS A 36 -5.54 -1.68 -13.74
CA HIS A 36 -6.37 -1.17 -14.83
C HIS A 36 -5.53 -0.28 -15.74
N PHE A 37 -5.50 -0.61 -17.03
CA PHE A 37 -4.77 0.14 -18.05
C PHE A 37 -5.64 1.13 -18.83
N ASN A 38 -6.95 1.09 -18.61
CA ASN A 38 -7.90 2.08 -19.09
C ASN A 38 -9.12 2.17 -18.15
N TYR A 39 -9.87 3.25 -18.27
CA TYR A 39 -11.04 3.51 -17.43
C TYR A 39 -12.33 2.83 -17.90
N VAL A 40 -12.35 2.28 -19.12
CA VAL A 40 -13.56 1.67 -19.73
C VAL A 40 -13.76 0.25 -19.21
N ARG A 41 -12.67 -0.50 -19.04
CA ARG A 41 -12.73 -1.87 -18.50
C ARG A 41 -12.75 -1.81 -16.98
N LYS A 42 -13.82 -2.35 -16.40
CA LYS A 42 -13.99 -2.43 -14.94
C LYS A 42 -13.28 -3.63 -14.31
N GLU A 43 -12.94 -4.63 -15.14
CA GLU A 43 -12.24 -5.84 -14.67
C GLU A 43 -10.77 -5.51 -14.42
N GLY A 44 -10.31 -5.84 -13.23
CA GLY A 44 -8.90 -5.74 -12.87
C GLY A 44 -8.07 -6.86 -13.52
N MET A 45 -6.78 -6.65 -13.56
CA MET A 45 -5.82 -7.65 -14.01
C MET A 45 -4.89 -8.01 -12.86
N TYR A 46 -4.73 -9.31 -12.66
CA TYR A 46 -3.75 -9.83 -11.71
C TYR A 46 -2.33 -9.52 -12.16
N ASN A 47 -1.44 -9.31 -11.19
CA ASN A 47 -0.01 -9.36 -11.46
C ASN A 47 0.43 -10.81 -11.73
N PRO A 48 0.82 -11.17 -12.96
CA PRO A 48 1.16 -12.55 -13.28
C PRO A 48 2.36 -13.08 -12.48
N PHE A 49 3.34 -12.23 -12.21
CA PHE A 49 4.53 -12.60 -11.44
C PHE A 49 4.14 -12.99 -10.01
N SER A 50 3.34 -12.17 -9.33
CA SER A 50 2.90 -12.45 -7.96
C SER A 50 2.00 -13.68 -7.90
N ILE A 51 1.05 -13.85 -8.84
CA ILE A 51 0.18 -15.03 -8.91
C ILE A 51 1.00 -16.33 -9.08
N LEU A 52 1.94 -16.35 -10.02
CA LEU A 52 2.75 -17.56 -10.23
C LEU A 52 3.59 -17.90 -9.00
N ASN A 53 4.11 -16.90 -8.30
CA ASN A 53 4.90 -17.13 -7.10
C ASN A 53 4.05 -17.61 -5.92
N VAL A 54 2.87 -17.02 -5.65
CA VAL A 54 1.99 -17.47 -4.56
C VAL A 54 1.48 -18.88 -4.79
N LEU A 55 1.07 -19.22 -6.01
CA LEU A 55 0.63 -20.58 -6.36
C LEU A 55 1.76 -21.62 -6.26
N ARG A 56 2.98 -21.21 -6.59
CA ARG A 56 4.17 -22.05 -6.46
C ARG A 56 4.60 -22.25 -5.01
N SER A 57 4.72 -21.18 -4.23
CA SER A 57 5.22 -21.20 -2.84
C SER A 57 4.17 -21.72 -1.85
N GLY A 58 2.87 -21.49 -2.15
CA GLY A 58 1.77 -21.73 -1.23
C GLY A 58 1.72 -20.72 -0.07
N MET A 59 2.32 -19.55 -0.22
CA MET A 59 2.35 -18.49 0.80
C MET A 59 1.93 -17.15 0.19
N PHE A 60 1.17 -16.36 0.95
CA PHE A 60 0.81 -15.00 0.57
C PHE A 60 1.92 -14.04 1.03
N GLU A 61 2.68 -13.49 0.08
CA GLU A 61 3.81 -12.60 0.34
C GLU A 61 3.83 -11.44 -0.67
N ASN A 62 4.70 -10.45 -0.43
CA ASN A 62 4.88 -9.30 -1.32
C ASN A 62 5.94 -9.61 -2.39
N TYR A 63 5.62 -10.45 -3.35
CA TYR A 63 6.54 -10.93 -4.40
C TYR A 63 7.04 -9.83 -5.33
N TRP A 64 6.14 -8.92 -5.70
CA TRP A 64 6.48 -7.85 -6.63
C TRP A 64 7.57 -6.92 -6.08
N PHE A 65 7.47 -6.57 -4.79
CA PHE A 65 8.48 -5.75 -4.11
C PHE A 65 9.84 -6.47 -3.97
N ALA A 66 9.85 -7.79 -3.85
CA ALA A 66 11.08 -8.56 -3.78
C ALA A 66 11.90 -8.51 -5.08
N SER A 67 11.31 -8.12 -6.22
CA SER A 67 11.97 -8.05 -7.53
C SER A 67 12.77 -6.76 -7.75
N GLY A 68 12.58 -5.72 -6.96
CA GLY A 68 13.32 -4.46 -7.04
C GLY A 68 12.71 -3.34 -6.22
N THR A 69 13.50 -2.74 -5.37
CA THR A 69 13.09 -1.59 -4.53
C THR A 69 13.45 -0.27 -5.21
N PRO A 70 12.52 0.66 -5.37
CA PRO A 70 12.76 1.93 -6.05
C PRO A 70 13.34 2.97 -5.10
N THR A 71 14.54 2.74 -4.58
CA THR A 71 15.22 3.66 -3.65
C THR A 71 15.25 5.09 -4.18
N PHE A 72 15.48 5.25 -5.49
CA PHE A 72 15.43 6.56 -6.14
C PHE A 72 14.06 7.25 -5.97
N LEU A 73 12.95 6.52 -6.10
CA LEU A 73 11.61 7.06 -5.91
C LEU A 73 11.39 7.54 -4.48
N ALA A 74 11.82 6.75 -3.49
CA ALA A 74 11.69 7.14 -2.08
C ALA A 74 12.52 8.39 -1.75
N GLU A 75 13.77 8.46 -2.24
CA GLU A 75 14.62 9.63 -2.08
C GLU A 75 14.02 10.87 -2.75
N MET A 76 13.45 10.72 -3.93
CA MET A 76 12.79 11.79 -4.65
C MET A 76 11.57 12.31 -3.87
N LEU A 77 10.69 11.43 -3.41
CA LEU A 77 9.51 11.78 -2.63
C LEU A 77 9.89 12.49 -1.32
N LYS A 78 10.97 12.04 -0.67
CA LYS A 78 11.51 12.70 0.52
C LYS A 78 12.06 14.09 0.21
N LYS A 79 12.88 14.23 -0.84
CA LYS A 79 13.49 15.53 -1.24
C LYS A 79 12.45 16.57 -1.65
N THR A 80 11.36 16.15 -2.28
CA THR A 80 10.27 17.04 -2.70
C THR A 80 9.26 17.29 -1.60
N HIS A 81 9.43 16.67 -0.42
CA HIS A 81 8.44 16.72 0.65
C HIS A 81 7.02 16.36 0.15
N TYR A 82 6.96 15.38 -0.77
CA TYR A 82 5.71 14.98 -1.39
C TYR A 82 4.71 14.50 -0.34
N ASP A 83 3.46 14.92 -0.47
CA ASP A 83 2.41 14.49 0.44
C ASP A 83 1.86 13.12 0.05
N LEU A 84 2.36 12.09 0.71
CA LEU A 84 1.97 10.69 0.45
C LEU A 84 0.45 10.43 0.63
N ARG A 85 -0.25 11.32 1.34
CA ARG A 85 -1.71 11.20 1.54
C ARG A 85 -2.47 11.42 0.25
N GLU A 86 -1.89 12.16 -0.69
CA GLU A 86 -2.50 12.48 -1.98
C GLU A 86 -2.44 11.32 -2.98
N LEU A 87 -1.58 10.30 -2.76
CA LEU A 87 -1.39 9.22 -3.73
C LEU A 87 -2.63 8.34 -3.94
N ASP A 88 -3.43 8.14 -2.89
CA ASP A 88 -4.63 7.30 -2.97
C ASP A 88 -5.85 8.18 -3.26
N GLY A 89 -6.35 8.10 -4.49
CA GLY A 89 -7.45 8.94 -4.97
C GLY A 89 -7.00 10.19 -5.73
N LEU A 90 -5.72 10.27 -6.10
CA LEU A 90 -5.15 11.38 -6.86
C LEU A 90 -5.85 11.57 -8.20
N GLU A 91 -6.24 12.80 -8.52
CA GLU A 91 -6.85 13.15 -9.79
C GLU A 91 -5.84 13.85 -10.71
N VAL A 92 -5.68 13.32 -11.92
CA VAL A 92 -4.67 13.80 -12.88
C VAL A 92 -5.20 13.87 -14.30
N THR A 93 -4.58 14.72 -15.13
CA THR A 93 -4.86 14.77 -16.57
C THR A 93 -4.19 13.63 -17.34
N ALA A 94 -4.64 13.35 -18.57
CA ALA A 94 -3.98 12.39 -19.45
C ALA A 94 -2.50 12.74 -19.70
N ALA A 95 -2.18 14.03 -19.83
CA ALA A 95 -0.81 14.49 -20.04
C ALA A 95 0.11 14.12 -18.87
N SER A 96 -0.41 14.16 -17.62
CA SER A 96 0.35 13.76 -16.43
C SER A 96 0.67 12.27 -16.38
N LEU A 97 -0.06 11.42 -17.11
CA LEU A 97 0.21 9.98 -17.16
C LEU A 97 1.27 9.59 -18.19
N THR A 98 1.42 10.41 -19.24
CA THR A 98 2.28 10.14 -20.39
C THR A 98 3.59 10.93 -20.38
N ASP A 99 3.79 11.80 -19.40
CA ASP A 99 5.04 12.56 -19.27
C ASP A 99 6.18 11.60 -18.90
N ASP A 100 7.12 11.45 -19.81
CA ASP A 100 8.30 10.58 -19.67
C ASP A 100 9.50 11.32 -19.04
N ARG A 101 9.33 12.61 -18.78
CA ARG A 101 10.35 13.41 -18.10
C ARG A 101 10.34 13.12 -16.62
N ALA A 102 11.46 12.64 -16.12
CA ALA A 102 11.69 12.52 -14.67
C ALA A 102 11.77 13.93 -14.06
N ASP A 103 10.63 14.53 -13.77
CA ASP A 103 10.57 15.80 -13.04
C ASP A 103 10.51 15.50 -11.54
N VAL A 104 11.55 15.95 -10.83
CA VAL A 104 11.64 15.82 -9.38
C VAL A 104 10.45 16.49 -8.68
N ASN A 105 9.88 17.53 -9.26
CA ASN A 105 8.73 18.25 -8.70
C ASN A 105 7.38 17.58 -9.02
N ASN A 106 7.35 16.64 -9.97
CA ASN A 106 6.15 15.88 -10.32
C ASN A 106 6.45 14.38 -10.38
N PRO A 107 6.42 13.65 -9.26
CA PRO A 107 6.73 12.23 -9.19
C PRO A 107 5.63 11.33 -9.74
N VAL A 108 4.43 11.85 -9.97
CA VAL A 108 3.23 11.07 -10.29
C VAL A 108 3.38 10.22 -11.55
N PRO A 109 3.90 10.74 -12.69
CA PRO A 109 4.11 9.92 -13.89
C PRO A 109 5.00 8.70 -13.60
N MET A 110 6.10 8.91 -12.87
CA MET A 110 7.02 7.84 -12.51
C MET A 110 6.37 6.79 -11.60
N ILE A 111 5.62 7.22 -10.58
CA ILE A 111 4.90 6.33 -9.67
C ILE A 111 3.88 5.48 -10.43
N TYR A 112 3.14 6.10 -11.36
CA TYR A 112 2.15 5.41 -12.20
C TYR A 112 2.82 4.44 -13.18
N GLN A 113 3.81 4.89 -13.95
CA GLN A 113 4.50 4.08 -14.96
C GLN A 113 5.29 2.92 -14.33
N SER A 114 5.75 3.09 -13.09
CA SER A 114 6.40 2.02 -12.33
C SER A 114 5.40 1.03 -11.71
N GLY A 115 4.09 1.19 -11.91
CA GLY A 115 3.07 0.26 -11.45
C GLY A 115 2.65 0.38 -9.98
N TYR A 116 3.07 1.45 -9.27
CA TYR A 116 2.62 1.70 -7.89
C TYR A 116 1.20 2.24 -7.84
N LEU A 117 0.79 2.94 -8.88
CA LEU A 117 -0.58 3.42 -9.06
C LEU A 117 -1.20 2.84 -10.31
N THR A 118 -2.52 2.77 -10.33
CA THR A 118 -3.32 2.34 -11.46
C THR A 118 -4.54 3.24 -11.61
N ILE A 119 -5.23 3.17 -12.75
CA ILE A 119 -6.46 3.93 -13.00
C ILE A 119 -7.60 3.28 -12.21
N LYS A 120 -8.19 4.00 -11.27
CA LYS A 120 -9.38 3.57 -10.49
C LYS A 120 -10.68 4.16 -11.01
N GLY A 121 -10.61 5.21 -11.83
CA GLY A 121 -11.78 5.85 -12.40
C GLY A 121 -11.41 6.97 -13.37
N TYR A 122 -12.45 7.55 -13.97
CA TYR A 122 -12.33 8.69 -14.88
C TYR A 122 -13.55 9.61 -14.73
N ASP A 123 -13.28 10.87 -14.46
CA ASP A 123 -14.30 11.91 -14.49
C ASP A 123 -14.45 12.42 -15.94
N THR A 124 -15.62 12.19 -16.54
CA THR A 124 -15.89 12.56 -17.94
C THR A 124 -16.15 14.05 -18.12
N GLU A 125 -16.61 14.75 -17.06
CA GLU A 125 -16.89 16.18 -17.09
C GLU A 125 -15.56 16.97 -16.98
N LEU A 126 -14.75 16.63 -15.99
CA LEU A 126 -13.48 17.30 -15.71
C LEU A 126 -12.31 16.70 -16.53
N ARG A 127 -12.53 15.57 -17.19
CA ARG A 127 -11.50 14.81 -17.95
C ARG A 127 -10.28 14.43 -17.12
N LEU A 128 -10.54 14.03 -15.86
CA LEU A 128 -9.51 13.63 -14.91
C LEU A 128 -9.52 12.12 -14.67
N TYR A 129 -8.34 11.53 -14.64
CA TYR A 129 -8.14 10.16 -14.21
C TYR A 129 -7.97 10.13 -12.70
N LYS A 130 -8.71 9.25 -12.03
CA LYS A 130 -8.52 8.97 -10.62
C LYS A 130 -7.57 7.80 -10.46
N LEU A 131 -6.46 8.02 -9.77
CA LEU A 131 -5.43 7.02 -9.50
C LEU A 131 -5.55 6.48 -8.07
N GLY A 132 -5.03 5.26 -7.87
CA GLY A 132 -4.92 4.64 -6.55
C GLY A 132 -4.06 3.39 -6.62
N TYR A 133 -3.73 2.81 -5.48
CA TYR A 133 -2.99 1.56 -5.43
C TYR A 133 -3.76 0.44 -6.10
N PRO A 134 -3.11 -0.42 -6.93
CA PRO A 134 -3.81 -1.51 -7.60
C PRO A 134 -4.42 -2.50 -6.59
N ASN A 135 -3.65 -2.90 -5.58
CA ASN A 135 -3.98 -3.95 -4.64
C ASN A 135 -3.20 -3.80 -3.31
N ASP A 136 -3.44 -4.72 -2.38
CA ASP A 136 -2.83 -4.71 -1.06
C ASP A 136 -1.33 -5.01 -1.11
N GLU A 137 -0.86 -5.89 -2.01
CA GLU A 137 0.57 -6.17 -2.17
C GLU A 137 1.35 -4.88 -2.45
N VAL A 138 0.91 -4.13 -3.46
CA VAL A 138 1.57 -2.89 -3.88
C VAL A 138 1.41 -1.80 -2.82
N LYS A 139 0.20 -1.63 -2.29
CA LYS A 139 -0.08 -0.61 -1.27
C LYS A 139 0.79 -0.79 -0.03
N TYR A 140 0.72 -1.95 0.60
CA TYR A 140 1.43 -2.18 1.86
C TYR A 140 2.93 -2.38 1.65
N GLY A 141 3.33 -2.98 0.52
CA GLY A 141 4.73 -3.05 0.12
C GLY A 141 5.34 -1.66 -0.02
N PHE A 142 4.67 -0.75 -0.74
CA PHE A 142 5.13 0.62 -0.91
C PHE A 142 5.17 1.39 0.42
N LEU A 143 4.11 1.32 1.24
CA LEU A 143 4.07 2.01 2.53
C LEU A 143 5.16 1.50 3.49
N ASN A 144 5.37 0.19 3.56
CA ASN A 144 6.46 -0.39 4.37
C ASN A 144 7.83 0.06 3.87
N PHE A 145 8.04 0.05 2.55
CA PHE A 145 9.31 0.46 1.94
C PHE A 145 9.63 1.94 2.21
N ILE A 146 8.63 2.83 2.10
CA ILE A 146 8.87 4.26 2.23
C ILE A 146 8.95 4.73 3.70
N THR A 147 8.40 3.98 4.64
CA THR A 147 8.35 4.34 6.07
C THR A 147 9.72 4.68 6.66
N PRO A 148 10.81 3.90 6.45
CA PRO A 148 12.13 4.23 6.98
C PRO A 148 12.66 5.59 6.50
N PHE A 149 12.31 6.02 5.29
CA PHE A 149 12.74 7.31 4.75
C PHE A 149 12.10 8.51 5.44
N TYR A 150 10.93 8.32 6.06
CA TYR A 150 10.20 9.36 6.78
C TYR A 150 10.31 9.24 8.30
N THR A 151 10.67 8.07 8.83
CA THR A 151 10.66 7.82 10.27
C THR A 151 12.04 7.63 10.88
N SER A 152 13.10 7.56 10.10
CA SER A 152 14.47 7.21 10.57
C SER A 152 14.56 5.86 11.29
N LEU A 153 13.52 5.05 11.22
CA LEU A 153 13.56 3.70 11.72
C LEU A 153 14.33 2.82 10.73
N ASP A 154 15.11 1.88 11.27
CA ASP A 154 15.62 0.78 10.46
C ASP A 154 14.45 0.01 9.83
N GLU A 155 14.64 -0.48 8.61
CA GLU A 155 13.64 -1.30 7.91
C GLU A 155 13.13 -2.47 8.77
N SER A 156 13.98 -3.02 9.65
CA SER A 156 13.63 -4.09 10.58
C SER A 156 12.77 -3.64 11.77
N LYS A 157 12.81 -2.37 12.14
CA LYS A 157 12.11 -1.84 13.32
C LYS A 157 10.67 -1.41 13.03
N ALA A 158 10.39 -0.89 11.83
CA ALA A 158 9.06 -0.43 11.48
C ALA A 158 7.99 -1.54 11.61
N PRO A 159 8.18 -2.76 11.06
CA PRO A 159 7.23 -3.86 11.24
C PRO A 159 7.04 -4.26 12.71
N PHE A 160 8.09 -4.16 13.53
CA PHE A 160 8.00 -4.45 14.97
C PHE A 160 7.07 -3.46 15.68
N TYR A 161 7.23 -2.16 15.45
CA TYR A 161 6.36 -1.13 16.05
C TYR A 161 4.90 -1.32 15.62
N ILE A 162 4.66 -1.53 14.32
CA ILE A 162 3.32 -1.78 13.79
C ILE A 162 2.71 -3.03 14.45
N GLY A 163 3.48 -4.11 14.58
CA GLY A 163 3.03 -5.33 15.25
C GLY A 163 2.64 -5.12 16.72
N GLN A 164 3.38 -4.27 17.47
CA GLN A 164 3.02 -3.93 18.85
C GLN A 164 1.75 -3.09 18.92
N PHE A 165 1.62 -2.06 18.07
CA PHE A 165 0.40 -1.27 17.98
C PHE A 165 -0.85 -2.13 17.70
N VAL A 166 -0.72 -3.09 16.76
CA VAL A 166 -1.81 -4.04 16.45
C VAL A 166 -2.20 -4.87 17.67
N LYS A 167 -1.21 -5.40 18.42
CA LYS A 167 -1.47 -6.21 19.61
C LYS A 167 -2.20 -5.41 20.68
N GLU A 168 -1.76 -4.19 20.96
CA GLU A 168 -2.34 -3.30 21.96
C GLU A 168 -3.78 -2.93 21.59
N LEU A 169 -4.03 -2.55 20.34
CA LEU A 169 -5.38 -2.22 19.87
C LEU A 169 -6.32 -3.44 19.88
N ARG A 170 -5.85 -4.63 19.50
CA ARG A 170 -6.65 -5.87 19.59
C ARG A 170 -6.97 -6.29 21.01
N ALA A 171 -6.08 -5.96 21.95
CA ALA A 171 -6.32 -6.17 23.38
C ALA A 171 -7.25 -5.11 24.01
N GLY A 172 -7.62 -4.06 23.26
CA GLY A 172 -8.36 -2.91 23.79
C GLY A 172 -7.54 -2.01 24.70
N ASP A 173 -6.21 -2.19 24.74
CA ASP A 173 -5.31 -1.41 25.58
C ASP A 173 -4.91 -0.09 24.88
N VAL A 174 -5.85 0.84 24.86
CA VAL A 174 -5.69 2.15 24.24
C VAL A 174 -4.59 2.97 24.94
N GLU A 175 -4.42 2.81 26.25
CA GLU A 175 -3.42 3.55 27.02
C GLU A 175 -2.00 3.10 26.66
N ALA A 176 -1.75 1.79 26.57
CA ALA A 176 -0.47 1.26 26.07
C ALA A 176 -0.19 1.71 24.64
N PHE A 177 -1.19 1.63 23.75
CA PHE A 177 -1.08 2.12 22.37
C PHE A 177 -0.68 3.59 22.30
N LEU A 178 -1.37 4.49 23.03
CA LEU A 178 -1.06 5.92 23.01
C LEU A 178 0.30 6.21 23.64
N THR A 179 0.69 5.50 24.68
CA THR A 179 2.00 5.63 25.32
C THR A 179 3.12 5.23 24.35
N ARG A 180 2.95 4.11 23.64
CA ARG A 180 3.91 3.66 22.63
C ARG A 180 3.96 4.60 21.42
N LEU A 181 2.82 5.09 20.97
CA LEU A 181 2.73 6.06 19.86
C LEU A 181 3.46 7.35 20.22
N ARG A 182 3.31 7.83 21.46
CA ARG A 182 4.03 9.00 21.96
C ARG A 182 5.54 8.76 22.03
N ALA A 183 5.97 7.59 22.52
CA ALA A 183 7.39 7.21 22.54
C ALA A 183 7.94 7.11 21.11
N PHE A 184 7.20 6.49 20.20
CA PHE A 184 7.55 6.40 18.79
C PHE A 184 7.83 7.78 18.19
N PHE A 185 6.97 8.77 18.42
CA PHE A 185 7.19 10.14 17.93
C PHE A 185 8.31 10.89 18.68
N ALA A 186 8.61 10.53 19.92
CA ALA A 186 9.69 11.15 20.68
C ALA A 186 11.09 10.69 20.22
N ASP A 187 11.18 9.49 19.67
CA ASP A 187 12.44 8.90 19.17
C ASP A 187 12.88 9.44 17.79
N PHE A 188 12.11 10.37 17.19
CA PHE A 188 12.52 10.99 15.93
C PHE A 188 13.74 11.89 16.12
N PRO A 189 14.87 11.64 15.44
CA PRO A 189 16.05 12.49 15.52
C PRO A 189 15.72 13.92 15.07
N TYR A 190 16.21 14.88 15.84
CA TYR A 190 16.06 16.32 15.53
C TYR A 190 16.63 16.70 14.16
N GLU A 191 17.57 15.94 13.62
CA GLU A 191 18.32 16.21 12.38
C GLU A 191 17.51 15.89 11.11
N LEU A 192 16.51 15.02 11.20
CA LEU A 192 15.60 14.70 10.08
C LEU A 192 14.33 15.56 10.11
N ASN A 193 14.25 16.41 11.10
CA ASN A 193 13.14 17.29 11.30
C ASN A 193 13.25 18.55 10.43
N ASP A 194 12.71 18.47 9.22
CA ASP A 194 11.85 19.57 8.81
C ASP A 194 10.68 19.56 9.79
N LYS A 195 10.81 20.28 10.93
CA LYS A 195 9.84 20.36 12.02
C LYS A 195 8.47 20.92 11.58
N THR A 196 8.06 20.59 10.36
CA THR A 196 6.80 21.00 9.81
C THR A 196 5.71 20.06 10.30
N GLU A 197 4.60 20.62 10.69
CA GLU A 197 3.36 19.90 10.98
C GLU A 197 3.08 18.84 9.90
N ARG A 198 3.39 19.14 8.63
CA ARG A 198 3.23 18.24 7.49
C ARG A 198 4.02 16.94 7.63
N HIS A 199 5.25 16.98 8.13
CA HIS A 199 6.05 15.78 8.34
C HIS A 199 5.38 14.83 9.36
N TYR A 200 4.94 15.35 10.50
CA TYR A 200 4.20 14.57 11.50
C TYR A 200 2.91 13.99 10.94
N GLN A 201 2.18 14.74 10.12
CA GLN A 201 0.96 14.27 9.47
C GLN A 201 1.24 13.12 8.50
N VAL A 202 2.32 13.16 7.72
CA VAL A 202 2.72 12.07 6.82
C VAL A 202 3.11 10.81 7.61
N VAL A 203 3.90 10.96 8.68
CA VAL A 203 4.28 9.81 9.53
C VAL A 203 3.05 9.20 10.20
N PHE A 204 2.16 10.03 10.73
CA PHE A 204 0.90 9.57 11.31
C PHE A 204 0.06 8.81 10.29
N TYR A 205 -0.06 9.34 9.08
CA TYR A 205 -0.72 8.68 7.97
C TYR A 205 -0.11 7.29 7.68
N LEU A 206 1.22 7.19 7.57
CA LEU A 206 1.92 5.93 7.33
C LEU A 206 1.60 4.90 8.41
N VAL A 207 1.72 5.28 9.69
CA VAL A 207 1.42 4.38 10.83
C VAL A 207 -0.03 3.85 10.74
N PHE A 208 -1.00 4.76 10.57
CA PHE A 208 -2.41 4.34 10.55
C PHE A 208 -2.80 3.57 9.28
N LYS A 209 -2.21 3.88 8.14
CA LYS A 209 -2.43 3.08 6.92
C LYS A 209 -1.83 1.68 7.06
N LEU A 210 -0.66 1.52 7.66
CA LEU A 210 -0.06 0.22 7.92
C LEU A 210 -0.87 -0.58 8.97
N LEU A 211 -1.40 0.07 10.00
CA LEU A 211 -2.32 -0.56 10.94
C LEU A 211 -3.57 -1.11 10.24
N GLY A 212 -4.08 -0.41 9.23
CA GLY A 212 -5.24 -0.82 8.44
C GLY A 212 -5.06 -2.15 7.69
N GLN A 213 -3.83 -2.65 7.53
CA GLN A 213 -3.58 -4.01 7.02
C GLN A 213 -4.09 -5.10 7.98
N PHE A 214 -4.07 -4.83 9.27
CA PHE A 214 -4.32 -5.81 10.34
C PHE A 214 -5.61 -5.55 11.11
N ILE A 215 -6.17 -4.36 11.01
CA ILE A 215 -7.32 -3.90 11.79
C ILE A 215 -8.33 -3.27 10.86
N ASN A 216 -9.50 -3.91 10.75
CA ASN A 216 -10.67 -3.31 10.12
C ASN A 216 -11.44 -2.53 11.20
N ALA A 217 -11.54 -1.21 11.06
CA ALA A 217 -12.44 -0.42 11.86
C ALA A 217 -13.87 -0.64 11.33
N GLU A 218 -14.67 -1.45 12.03
CA GLU A 218 -16.11 -1.48 11.84
C GLU A 218 -16.69 -0.19 12.42
N VAL A 219 -17.01 0.76 11.58
CA VAL A 219 -17.83 1.90 11.97
C VAL A 219 -19.29 1.43 11.93
N GLN A 220 -19.79 0.91 13.05
CA GLN A 220 -21.22 0.79 13.22
C GLN A 220 -21.78 2.21 13.39
N SER A 221 -22.46 2.71 12.33
CA SER A 221 -23.22 3.93 12.48
C SER A 221 -24.40 3.64 13.43
N ALA A 222 -24.47 4.37 14.53
CA ALA A 222 -25.58 4.28 15.50
C ALA A 222 -26.92 4.84 14.96
N LEU A 223 -27.02 5.02 13.66
CA LEU A 223 -28.24 5.38 12.93
C LEU A 223 -28.69 4.13 12.18
N GLY A 224 -29.40 3.26 12.91
CA GLY A 224 -30.16 2.15 12.36
C GLY A 224 -31.34 2.62 11.53
#